data_b02afcb04924645239f0230659ee2707
#
_entry.id   b02afcb04924645239f0230659ee2707
#
_cell.length_a   1.000
_cell.length_b   1.000
_cell.length_c   1.000
_cell.angle_alpha   90.00
_cell.angle_beta   90.00
_cell.angle_gamma   90.00
#
_symmetry.space_group_name_H-M   'P 1'
#
loop_
_entity.id
_entity.type
_entity.pdbx_description
1 polymer ?
#
loop_
_entity_poly.entity_id
_entity_poly.type
_entity_poly.pdbx_seq_one_letter_code
_entity_poly.pdbx_strand_id
1 'polypeptide(L)'
;MEHGNNIDMMTLSWFVPEIRESLQHVAHALDELRANPHGQDAIKRARLHLHQTHGALQVAGISGVALLTEEAEHVISAFEDGVLEADESSIDVLKMVMRAITEYLEDMQASGTSIPVLVLYPYYRDLVGLRKAVQPDPAALFDVDLDRALPASVRAMISDAPDREERAKSAARGFERALPALIRGENVVAAIDGLHEA
;
A
#
# COMPACT_ATOMS: atom_id res chain seq x y z
N MET A 1 -24.53 9.79 10.61
CA MET A 1 -23.17 10.34 10.71
C MET A 1 -22.25 9.31 10.06
N GLU A 2 -21.89 9.57 8.81
CA GLU A 2 -20.99 8.72 8.03
C GLU A 2 -19.56 9.00 8.49
N HIS A 3 -19.07 8.18 9.41
CA HIS A 3 -17.63 8.07 9.67
C HIS A 3 -17.13 6.91 8.80
N GLY A 4 -17.23 7.06 7.47
CA GLY A 4 -16.37 6.32 6.58
C GLY A 4 -14.94 6.77 6.84
N ASN A 5 -13.96 5.96 6.49
CA ASN A 5 -12.55 6.31 6.41
C ASN A 5 -12.42 7.47 5.39
N ASN A 6 -13.02 8.60 5.76
CA ASN A 6 -13.02 9.82 4.97
C ASN A 6 -11.68 10.43 5.33
N ILE A 7 -10.66 10.07 4.53
CA ILE A 7 -9.42 10.82 4.54
C ILE A 7 -9.87 12.28 4.50
N ASP A 8 -9.62 13.02 5.58
CA ASP A 8 -9.97 14.42 5.61
C ASP A 8 -9.14 15.12 4.52
N MET A 9 -9.80 15.36 3.39
CA MET A 9 -9.17 15.96 2.21
C MET A 9 -8.57 17.33 2.53
N MET A 10 -9.10 18.01 3.56
CA MET A 10 -8.51 19.25 4.04
C MET A 10 -7.18 18.96 4.75
N THR A 11 -7.15 17.96 5.60
CA THR A 11 -5.91 17.50 6.27
C THR A 11 -4.92 17.00 5.24
N LEU A 12 -5.35 16.21 4.24
CA LEU A 12 -4.48 15.73 3.16
C LEU A 12 -3.83 16.89 2.39
N SER A 13 -4.56 17.97 2.10
CA SER A 13 -4.03 19.13 1.37
C SER A 13 -2.86 19.82 2.06
N TRP A 14 -2.75 19.70 3.38
CA TRP A 14 -1.64 20.23 4.17
C TRP A 14 -0.41 19.32 4.13
N PHE A 15 -0.62 18.01 4.12
CA PHE A 15 0.48 17.04 4.17
C PHE A 15 1.09 16.73 2.81
N VAL A 16 0.33 16.79 1.72
CA VAL A 16 0.83 16.42 0.38
C VAL A 16 2.06 17.22 -0.06
N PRO A 17 2.14 18.57 0.12
CA PRO A 17 3.34 19.32 -0.23
C PRO A 17 4.56 18.90 0.58
N GLU A 18 4.40 18.67 1.88
CA GLU A 18 5.48 18.25 2.80
C GLU A 18 5.99 16.84 2.45
N ILE A 19 5.06 15.92 2.21
CA ILE A 19 5.37 14.55 1.79
C ILE A 19 6.11 14.57 0.44
N ARG A 20 5.66 15.37 -0.52
CA ARG A 20 6.32 15.53 -1.82
C ARG A 20 7.76 16.00 -1.66
N GLU A 21 7.99 17.05 -0.86
CA GLU A 21 9.32 17.57 -0.61
C GLU A 21 10.22 16.50 0.03
N SER A 22 9.69 15.78 1.02
CA SER A 22 10.41 14.69 1.67
C SER A 22 10.78 13.58 0.70
N LEU A 23 9.85 13.16 -0.18
CA LEU A 23 10.11 12.14 -1.21
C LEU A 23 11.11 12.62 -2.28
N GLN A 24 11.14 13.92 -2.60
CA GLN A 24 12.18 14.51 -3.46
C GLN A 24 13.56 14.42 -2.81
N HIS A 25 13.67 14.67 -1.52
CA HIS A 25 14.92 14.49 -0.79
C HIS A 25 15.38 13.04 -0.79
N VAL A 26 14.47 12.08 -0.65
CA VAL A 26 14.78 10.65 -0.82
C VAL A 26 15.32 10.39 -2.23
N ALA A 27 14.63 10.85 -3.27
CA ALA A 27 15.04 10.64 -4.66
C ALA A 27 16.43 11.23 -4.94
N HIS A 28 16.75 12.40 -4.37
CA HIS A 28 18.08 13.01 -4.48
C HIS A 28 19.16 12.18 -3.78
N ALA A 29 18.87 11.71 -2.57
CA ALA A 29 19.80 10.83 -1.85
C ALA A 29 20.04 9.49 -2.60
N LEU A 30 19.02 8.96 -3.29
CA LEU A 30 19.17 7.78 -4.17
C LEU A 30 20.05 8.06 -5.39
N ASP A 31 20.00 9.28 -5.96
CA ASP A 31 20.91 9.69 -7.05
C ASP A 31 22.37 9.78 -6.56
N GLU A 32 22.59 10.27 -5.34
CA GLU A 32 23.92 10.24 -4.73
C GLU A 32 24.42 8.81 -4.50
N LEU A 33 23.53 7.89 -4.07
CA LEU A 33 23.88 6.47 -3.91
C LEU A 33 24.21 5.80 -5.24
N ARG A 34 23.57 6.19 -6.34
CA ARG A 34 23.91 5.73 -7.68
C ARG A 34 25.38 6.10 -8.05
N ALA A 35 25.80 7.30 -7.66
CA ALA A 35 27.18 7.74 -7.88
C ALA A 35 28.18 7.13 -6.87
N ASN A 36 27.74 6.86 -5.65
CA ASN A 36 28.53 6.26 -4.56
C ASN A 36 27.69 5.28 -3.74
N PRO A 37 27.63 3.98 -4.13
CA PRO A 37 26.80 2.96 -3.47
C PRO A 37 27.06 2.75 -1.97
N HIS A 38 28.19 3.19 -1.46
CA HIS A 38 28.56 3.10 -0.04
C HIS A 38 28.42 4.43 0.70
N GLY A 39 27.70 5.39 0.15
CA GLY A 39 27.52 6.73 0.70
C GLY A 39 26.65 6.74 1.96
N GLN A 40 27.22 6.51 3.13
CA GLN A 40 26.51 6.39 4.42
C GLN A 40 25.63 7.60 4.74
N ASP A 41 26.08 8.80 4.38
CA ASP A 41 25.30 10.02 4.62
C ASP A 41 24.05 10.08 3.73
N ALA A 42 24.12 9.61 2.49
CA ALA A 42 22.98 9.51 1.59
C ALA A 42 21.96 8.47 2.09
N ILE A 43 22.43 7.32 2.55
CA ILE A 43 21.58 6.27 3.16
C ILE A 43 20.82 6.84 4.37
N LYS A 44 21.52 7.52 5.29
CA LYS A 44 20.89 8.11 6.49
C LYS A 44 19.86 9.19 6.15
N ARG A 45 20.15 10.05 5.15
CA ARG A 45 19.18 11.06 4.70
C ARG A 45 17.96 10.41 4.07
N ALA A 46 18.13 9.44 3.19
CA ALA A 46 17.01 8.72 2.58
C ALA A 46 16.13 8.08 3.65
N ARG A 47 16.72 7.38 4.62
CA ARG A 47 15.98 6.76 5.73
C ARG A 47 15.23 7.79 6.57
N LEU A 48 15.88 8.90 6.94
CA LEU A 48 15.23 9.96 7.73
C LEU A 48 13.98 10.51 7.04
N HIS A 49 14.08 10.84 5.74
CA HIS A 49 12.96 11.39 5.01
C HIS A 49 11.85 10.35 4.75
N LEU A 50 12.19 9.07 4.54
CA LEU A 50 11.19 8.01 4.46
C LEU A 50 10.44 7.84 5.78
N HIS A 51 11.16 7.85 6.90
CA HIS A 51 10.55 7.76 8.23
C HIS A 51 9.60 8.93 8.51
N GLN A 52 9.99 10.14 8.17
CA GLN A 52 9.12 11.32 8.27
C GLN A 52 7.88 11.20 7.39
N THR A 53 8.05 10.74 6.14
CA THR A 53 6.94 10.51 5.21
C THR A 53 5.99 9.43 5.74
N HIS A 54 6.52 8.31 6.25
CA HIS A 54 5.73 7.25 6.86
C HIS A 54 4.87 7.78 8.01
N GLY A 55 5.46 8.52 8.95
CA GLY A 55 4.73 9.12 10.06
C GLY A 55 3.63 10.11 9.61
N ALA A 56 3.92 10.95 8.61
CA ALA A 56 2.93 11.87 8.07
C ALA A 56 1.76 11.14 7.40
N LEU A 57 2.02 10.07 6.66
CA LEU A 57 0.99 9.24 6.02
C LEU A 57 0.12 8.49 7.04
N GLN A 58 0.72 8.01 8.13
CA GLN A 58 -0.02 7.39 9.23
C GLN A 58 -0.97 8.40 9.90
N VAL A 59 -0.48 9.61 10.19
CA VAL A 59 -1.31 10.68 10.79
C VAL A 59 -2.43 11.10 9.83
N ALA A 60 -2.18 11.11 8.52
CA ALA A 60 -3.19 11.39 7.51
C ALA A 60 -4.19 10.23 7.28
N GLY A 61 -4.00 9.07 7.92
CA GLY A 61 -4.88 7.91 7.79
C GLY A 61 -4.75 7.18 6.45
N ILE A 62 -3.58 7.27 5.79
CA ILE A 62 -3.32 6.63 4.47
C ILE A 62 -2.43 5.40 4.68
N SER A 63 -2.93 4.45 5.46
CA SER A 63 -2.16 3.29 5.94
C SER A 63 -1.53 2.45 4.82
N GLY A 64 -2.26 2.20 3.73
CA GLY A 64 -1.72 1.41 2.62
C GLY A 64 -0.56 2.09 1.90
N VAL A 65 -0.53 3.43 1.82
CA VAL A 65 0.62 4.17 1.27
C VAL A 65 1.76 4.24 2.29
N ALA A 66 1.43 4.36 3.59
CA ALA A 66 2.41 4.31 4.66
C ALA A 66 3.21 2.99 4.62
N LEU A 67 2.55 1.87 4.33
CA LEU A 67 3.21 0.57 4.17
C LEU A 67 4.27 0.59 3.06
N LEU A 68 4.02 1.26 1.93
CA LEU A 68 5.03 1.37 0.87
C LEU A 68 6.28 2.13 1.35
N THR A 69 6.09 3.18 2.14
CA THR A 69 7.22 3.95 2.69
C THR A 69 7.99 3.16 3.75
N GLU A 70 7.30 2.34 4.56
CA GLU A 70 7.91 1.42 5.51
C GLU A 70 8.76 0.37 4.80
N GLU A 71 8.23 -0.27 3.76
CA GLU A 71 8.99 -1.25 2.96
C GLU A 71 10.19 -0.61 2.25
N ALA A 72 10.06 0.62 1.76
CA ALA A 72 11.18 1.37 1.22
C ALA A 72 12.26 1.66 2.29
N GLU A 73 11.86 2.01 3.52
CA GLU A 73 12.76 2.19 4.65
C GLU A 73 13.50 0.89 4.99
N HIS A 74 12.82 -0.26 4.92
CA HIS A 74 13.45 -1.57 5.09
C HIS A 74 14.51 -1.87 4.03
N VAL A 75 14.27 -1.49 2.77
CA VAL A 75 15.27 -1.64 1.69
C VAL A 75 16.48 -0.75 1.93
N ILE A 76 16.27 0.51 2.31
CA ILE A 76 17.37 1.44 2.64
C ILE A 76 18.16 0.95 3.85
N SER A 77 17.49 0.39 4.86
CA SER A 77 18.18 -0.23 6.02
C SER A 77 19.01 -1.44 5.59
N ALA A 78 18.53 -2.25 4.64
CA ALA A 78 19.30 -3.36 4.09
C ALA A 78 20.55 -2.90 3.31
N PHE A 79 20.53 -1.72 2.69
CA PHE A 79 21.74 -1.09 2.13
C PHE A 79 22.73 -0.68 3.23
N GLU A 80 22.21 -0.08 4.33
CA GLU A 80 23.03 0.34 5.48
C GLU A 80 23.75 -0.84 6.13
N ASP A 81 23.04 -1.96 6.27
CA ASP A 81 23.54 -3.19 6.89
C ASP A 81 24.40 -4.04 5.94
N GLY A 82 24.52 -3.66 4.67
CA GLY A 82 25.25 -4.42 3.64
C GLY A 82 24.59 -5.76 3.27
N VAL A 83 23.32 -5.96 3.62
CA VAL A 83 22.53 -7.16 3.28
C VAL A 83 22.07 -7.11 1.83
N LEU A 84 21.84 -5.90 1.32
CA LEU A 84 21.48 -5.62 -0.07
C LEU A 84 22.45 -4.58 -0.63
N GLU A 85 22.84 -4.76 -1.89
CA GLU A 85 23.65 -3.75 -2.58
C GLU A 85 22.75 -2.66 -3.15
N ALA A 86 23.22 -1.40 -3.02
CA ALA A 86 22.55 -0.26 -3.64
C ALA A 86 22.92 -0.19 -5.14
N ASP A 87 22.53 -1.25 -5.88
CA ASP A 87 22.76 -1.33 -7.31
C ASP A 87 21.75 -0.46 -8.11
N GLU A 88 22.01 -0.28 -9.40
CA GLU A 88 21.19 0.54 -10.28
C GLU A 88 19.72 0.07 -10.31
N SER A 89 19.48 -1.23 -10.32
CA SER A 89 18.14 -1.82 -10.36
C SER A 89 17.36 -1.53 -9.08
N SER A 90 17.97 -1.71 -7.93
CA SER A 90 17.35 -1.44 -6.61
C SER A 90 17.04 0.05 -6.43
N ILE A 91 17.95 0.91 -6.89
CA ILE A 91 17.73 2.37 -6.86
C ILE A 91 16.58 2.77 -7.79
N ASP A 92 16.49 2.19 -8.99
CA ASP A 92 15.39 2.48 -9.92
C ASP A 92 14.04 2.07 -9.37
N VAL A 93 13.93 0.90 -8.73
CA VAL A 93 12.70 0.46 -8.06
C VAL A 93 12.30 1.46 -6.97
N LEU A 94 13.23 1.86 -6.10
CA LEU A 94 12.95 2.85 -5.05
C LEU A 94 12.47 4.18 -5.63
N LYS A 95 13.15 4.70 -6.66
CA LYS A 95 12.75 5.96 -7.32
C LYS A 95 11.37 5.86 -7.97
N MET A 96 11.06 4.71 -8.58
CA MET A 96 9.74 4.45 -9.17
C MET A 96 8.65 4.44 -8.09
N VAL A 97 8.92 3.86 -6.92
CA VAL A 97 8.01 3.86 -5.76
C VAL A 97 7.78 5.29 -5.25
N MET A 98 8.85 6.09 -5.06
CA MET A 98 8.72 7.49 -4.61
C MET A 98 7.84 8.31 -5.55
N ARG A 99 8.04 8.14 -6.84
CA ARG A 99 7.24 8.79 -7.88
C ARG A 99 5.78 8.32 -7.83
N ALA A 100 5.54 7.02 -7.74
CA ALA A 100 4.18 6.46 -7.70
C ALA A 100 3.39 6.94 -6.48
N ILE A 101 4.04 7.04 -5.31
CA ILE A 101 3.42 7.61 -4.10
C ILE A 101 3.05 9.09 -4.33
N THR A 102 3.96 9.86 -4.91
CA THR A 102 3.71 11.28 -5.19
C THR A 102 2.53 11.46 -6.14
N GLU A 103 2.52 10.76 -7.28
CA GLU A 103 1.44 10.81 -8.27
C GLU A 103 0.09 10.37 -7.65
N TYR A 104 0.08 9.31 -6.86
CA TYR A 104 -1.12 8.83 -6.18
C TYR A 104 -1.71 9.89 -5.23
N LEU A 105 -0.88 10.56 -4.43
CA LEU A 105 -1.34 11.59 -3.50
C LEU A 105 -1.84 12.85 -4.23
N GLU A 106 -1.18 13.23 -5.33
CA GLU A 106 -1.60 14.34 -6.19
C GLU A 106 -2.94 14.05 -6.86
N ASP A 107 -3.14 12.83 -7.37
CA ASP A 107 -4.40 12.40 -7.98
C ASP A 107 -5.54 12.37 -6.95
N MET A 108 -5.30 11.89 -5.74
CA MET A 108 -6.28 11.97 -4.64
C MET A 108 -6.64 13.40 -4.31
N GLN A 109 -5.65 14.30 -4.24
CA GLN A 109 -5.88 15.71 -3.96
C GLN A 109 -6.67 16.38 -5.10
N ALA A 110 -6.32 16.09 -6.35
CA ALA A 110 -6.96 16.68 -7.52
C ALA A 110 -8.40 16.19 -7.72
N SER A 111 -8.66 14.91 -7.49
CA SER A 111 -10.00 14.31 -7.62
C SER A 111 -10.92 14.62 -6.45
N GLY A 112 -10.38 14.95 -5.28
CA GLY A 112 -11.14 15.11 -4.05
C GLY A 112 -11.79 13.82 -3.55
N THR A 113 -11.33 12.67 -4.04
CA THR A 113 -11.88 11.35 -3.70
C THR A 113 -10.79 10.35 -3.33
N SER A 114 -11.13 9.37 -2.50
CA SER A 114 -10.21 8.27 -2.20
C SER A 114 -10.03 7.38 -3.42
N ILE A 115 -8.79 7.11 -3.77
CA ILE A 115 -8.40 6.18 -4.84
C ILE A 115 -8.04 4.83 -4.19
N PRO A 116 -8.46 3.68 -4.76
CA PRO A 116 -8.09 2.38 -4.23
C PRO A 116 -6.55 2.20 -4.18
N VAL A 117 -6.00 1.96 -2.99
CA VAL A 117 -4.55 1.80 -2.79
C VAL A 117 -3.96 0.62 -3.59
N LEU A 118 -4.81 -0.31 -4.03
CA LEU A 118 -4.41 -1.47 -4.84
C LEU A 118 -3.75 -1.08 -6.18
N VAL A 119 -3.96 0.14 -6.67
CA VAL A 119 -3.25 0.65 -7.86
C VAL A 119 -1.73 0.72 -7.63
N LEU A 120 -1.30 0.78 -6.37
CA LEU A 120 0.11 0.78 -5.97
C LEU A 120 0.69 -0.63 -5.79
N TYR A 121 -0.11 -1.70 -5.90
CA TYR A 121 0.36 -3.07 -5.69
C TYR A 121 1.55 -3.49 -6.58
N PRO A 122 1.65 -3.13 -7.87
CA PRO A 122 2.83 -3.46 -8.67
C PRO A 122 4.12 -2.92 -8.06
N TYR A 123 4.09 -1.68 -7.54
CA TYR A 123 5.24 -1.04 -6.91
C TYR A 123 5.59 -1.68 -5.56
N TYR A 124 4.57 -2.03 -4.76
CA TYR A 124 4.74 -2.77 -3.52
C TYR A 124 5.40 -4.13 -3.77
N ARG A 125 4.89 -4.89 -4.74
CA ARG A 125 5.43 -6.19 -5.13
C ARG A 125 6.91 -6.10 -5.53
N ASP A 126 7.26 -5.14 -6.37
CA ASP A 126 8.62 -4.97 -6.88
C ASP A 126 9.57 -4.56 -5.74
N LEU A 127 9.11 -3.71 -4.82
CA LEU A 127 9.86 -3.27 -3.65
C LEU A 127 10.14 -4.42 -2.67
N VAL A 128 9.11 -5.20 -2.30
CA VAL A 128 9.24 -6.38 -1.44
C VAL A 128 10.13 -7.44 -2.11
N GLY A 129 10.04 -7.55 -3.44
CA GLY A 129 10.86 -8.47 -4.25
C GLY A 129 12.36 -8.22 -4.13
N LEU A 130 12.80 -6.99 -3.88
CA LEU A 130 14.23 -6.67 -3.66
C LEU A 130 14.80 -7.41 -2.44
N ARG A 131 14.00 -7.61 -1.40
CA ARG A 131 14.44 -8.26 -0.16
C ARG A 131 14.42 -9.79 -0.23
N LYS A 132 13.79 -10.40 -1.23
CA LYS A 132 13.71 -11.86 -1.50
C LYS A 132 13.21 -12.74 -0.34
N ALA A 133 12.92 -12.15 0.80
CA ALA A 133 12.61 -12.85 2.05
C ALA A 133 11.10 -12.96 2.32
N VAL A 134 10.28 -12.18 1.63
CA VAL A 134 8.85 -12.07 1.89
C VAL A 134 8.08 -12.21 0.58
N GLN A 135 7.00 -12.97 0.60
CA GLN A 135 6.05 -13.00 -0.52
C GLN A 135 5.15 -11.76 -0.42
N PRO A 136 5.04 -10.95 -1.49
CA PRO A 136 4.17 -9.78 -1.48
C PRO A 136 2.71 -10.23 -1.40
N ASP A 137 2.01 -9.80 -0.35
CA ASP A 137 0.60 -10.06 -0.14
C ASP A 137 -0.22 -8.83 -0.53
N PRO A 138 -1.10 -8.89 -1.53
CA PRO A 138 -1.98 -7.77 -1.87
C PRO A 138 -2.85 -7.33 -0.70
N ALA A 139 -3.24 -8.26 0.19
CA ALA A 139 -4.06 -7.96 1.34
C ALA A 139 -3.37 -7.02 2.34
N ALA A 140 -2.04 -6.99 2.37
CA ALA A 140 -1.27 -6.08 3.24
C ALA A 140 -1.53 -4.59 2.93
N LEU A 141 -1.93 -4.25 1.70
CA LEU A 141 -2.28 -2.88 1.33
C LEU A 141 -3.67 -2.45 1.80
N PHE A 142 -4.50 -3.39 2.24
CA PHE A 142 -5.83 -3.08 2.74
C PHE A 142 -5.80 -2.92 4.25
N ASP A 143 -6.06 -1.71 4.72
CA ASP A 143 -6.40 -1.47 6.11
C ASP A 143 -7.91 -1.70 6.29
N VAL A 144 -8.26 -2.90 6.71
CA VAL A 144 -9.65 -3.25 7.01
C VAL A 144 -9.89 -2.96 8.48
N ASP A 145 -10.60 -1.87 8.75
CA ASP A 145 -11.10 -1.59 10.11
C ASP A 145 -12.16 -2.62 10.49
N LEU A 146 -11.70 -3.71 11.13
CA LEU A 146 -12.56 -4.80 11.60
C LEU A 146 -13.44 -4.40 12.79
N ASP A 147 -13.11 -3.31 13.48
CA ASP A 147 -13.89 -2.77 14.59
C ASP A 147 -15.03 -1.86 14.11
N ARG A 148 -15.05 -1.53 12.83
CA ARG A 148 -16.09 -0.71 12.25
C ARG A 148 -17.46 -1.37 12.35
N ALA A 149 -18.37 -0.73 13.06
CA ALA A 149 -19.75 -1.22 13.18
C ALA A 149 -20.43 -1.28 11.80
N LEU A 150 -20.92 -2.46 11.43
CA LEU A 150 -21.69 -2.63 10.20
C LEU A 150 -22.92 -1.69 10.20
N PRO A 151 -23.28 -1.10 9.05
CA PRO A 151 -24.53 -0.36 8.92
C PRO A 151 -25.73 -1.15 9.45
N ALA A 152 -26.69 -0.50 10.09
CA ALA A 152 -27.83 -1.16 10.72
C ALA A 152 -28.62 -2.03 9.73
N SER A 153 -28.72 -1.59 8.46
CA SER A 153 -29.36 -2.35 7.37
C SER A 153 -28.62 -3.69 7.10
N VAL A 154 -27.30 -3.67 7.04
CA VAL A 154 -26.47 -4.86 6.81
C VAL A 154 -26.51 -5.77 8.04
N ARG A 155 -26.47 -5.18 9.23
CA ARG A 155 -26.56 -5.94 10.50
C ARG A 155 -27.90 -6.67 10.63
N ALA A 156 -29.01 -6.03 10.25
CA ALA A 156 -30.32 -6.67 10.24
C ALA A 156 -30.38 -7.84 9.25
N MET A 157 -29.88 -7.66 8.03
CA MET A 157 -29.80 -8.75 7.03
C MET A 157 -28.98 -9.94 7.49
N ILE A 158 -27.94 -9.71 8.29
CA ILE A 158 -27.05 -10.76 8.81
C ILE A 158 -27.68 -11.47 10.03
N SER A 159 -28.47 -10.74 10.85
CA SER A 159 -29.04 -11.26 12.10
C SER A 159 -30.10 -12.36 11.90
N ASP A 160 -30.84 -12.28 10.79
CA ASP A 160 -32.04 -13.13 10.56
C ASP A 160 -31.77 -14.38 9.69
N ALA A 161 -30.50 -14.66 9.33
CA ALA A 161 -30.20 -15.80 8.47
C ALA A 161 -29.94 -17.08 9.29
N PRO A 162 -30.81 -18.10 9.25
CA PRO A 162 -30.68 -19.33 10.05
C PRO A 162 -29.41 -20.15 9.73
N ASP A 163 -28.83 -20.01 8.52
CA ASP A 163 -27.69 -20.81 8.05
C ASP A 163 -26.42 -19.96 7.91
N ARG A 164 -26.26 -18.94 8.74
CA ARG A 164 -25.19 -17.95 8.64
C ARG A 164 -23.78 -18.55 8.59
N GLU A 165 -23.50 -19.50 9.47
CA GLU A 165 -22.16 -20.11 9.55
C GLU A 165 -21.85 -20.97 8.32
N GLU A 166 -22.84 -21.67 7.80
CA GLU A 166 -22.69 -22.52 6.63
C GLU A 166 -22.53 -21.69 5.36
N ARG A 167 -23.30 -20.60 5.22
CA ARG A 167 -23.16 -19.62 4.14
C ARG A 167 -21.81 -18.89 4.19
N ALA A 168 -21.33 -18.50 5.37
CA ALA A 168 -20.03 -17.89 5.52
C ALA A 168 -18.90 -18.85 5.11
N LYS A 169 -18.97 -20.12 5.49
CA LYS A 169 -18.02 -21.17 5.07
C LYS A 169 -18.10 -21.45 3.56
N SER A 170 -19.28 -21.39 2.98
CA SER A 170 -19.47 -21.56 1.53
C SER A 170 -18.87 -20.39 0.76
N ALA A 171 -19.17 -19.16 1.20
CA ALA A 171 -18.63 -17.94 0.59
C ALA A 171 -17.09 -17.87 0.70
N ALA A 172 -16.52 -18.23 1.85
CA ALA A 172 -15.07 -18.30 2.03
C ALA A 172 -14.44 -19.31 1.06
N ARG A 173 -14.99 -20.51 0.93
CA ARG A 173 -14.52 -21.52 -0.04
C ARG A 173 -14.70 -21.07 -1.49
N GLY A 174 -15.78 -20.36 -1.80
CA GLY A 174 -16.01 -19.73 -3.11
C GLY A 174 -14.92 -18.72 -3.44
N PHE A 175 -14.63 -17.84 -2.48
CA PHE A 175 -13.58 -16.83 -2.61
C PHE A 175 -12.19 -17.46 -2.80
N GLU A 176 -11.82 -18.43 -1.97
CA GLU A 176 -10.53 -19.15 -2.08
C GLU A 176 -10.35 -19.80 -3.46
N ARG A 177 -11.42 -20.34 -4.07
CA ARG A 177 -11.37 -20.91 -5.42
C ARG A 177 -11.26 -19.87 -6.52
N ALA A 178 -11.93 -18.73 -6.35
CA ALA A 178 -11.94 -17.66 -7.35
C ALA A 178 -10.64 -16.83 -7.32
N LEU A 179 -10.02 -16.68 -6.14
CA LEU A 179 -8.87 -15.84 -5.90
C LEU A 179 -7.69 -16.11 -6.87
N PRO A 180 -7.27 -17.36 -7.14
CA PRO A 180 -6.17 -17.62 -8.08
C PRO A 180 -6.46 -17.17 -9.52
N ALA A 181 -7.72 -17.26 -9.97
CA ALA A 181 -8.12 -16.80 -11.29
C ALA A 181 -8.16 -15.27 -11.37
N LEU A 182 -8.65 -14.61 -10.32
CA LEU A 182 -8.67 -13.16 -10.19
C LEU A 182 -7.25 -12.58 -10.19
N ILE A 183 -6.33 -13.18 -9.42
CA ILE A 183 -4.92 -12.74 -9.33
C ILE A 183 -4.21 -12.91 -10.69
N ARG A 184 -4.50 -13.97 -11.44
CA ARG A 184 -3.91 -14.20 -12.76
C ARG A 184 -4.58 -13.43 -13.88
N GLY A 185 -5.70 -12.77 -13.62
CA GLY A 185 -6.51 -12.12 -14.66
C GLY A 185 -7.18 -13.09 -15.63
N GLU A 186 -7.27 -14.38 -15.26
CA GLU A 186 -7.84 -15.44 -16.07
C GLU A 186 -9.34 -15.56 -15.78
N ASN A 187 -10.16 -15.37 -16.82
CA ASN A 187 -11.61 -15.60 -16.75
C ASN A 187 -12.30 -14.88 -15.55
N VAL A 188 -11.94 -13.61 -15.34
CA VAL A 188 -12.36 -12.79 -14.20
C VAL A 188 -13.88 -12.75 -14.04
N VAL A 189 -14.62 -12.70 -15.16
CA VAL A 189 -16.10 -12.69 -15.14
C VAL A 189 -16.64 -13.98 -14.53
N ALA A 190 -16.18 -15.15 -14.96
CA ALA A 190 -16.63 -16.42 -14.42
C ALA A 190 -16.21 -16.61 -12.95
N ALA A 191 -15.06 -16.04 -12.54
CA ALA A 191 -14.63 -16.06 -11.16
C ALA A 191 -15.56 -15.19 -10.27
N ILE A 192 -16.02 -14.04 -10.75
CA ILE A 192 -16.96 -13.16 -10.06
C ILE A 192 -18.36 -13.80 -10.02
N ASP A 193 -18.82 -14.39 -11.11
CA ASP A 193 -20.12 -15.07 -11.17
C ASP A 193 -20.18 -16.24 -10.18
N GLY A 194 -19.10 -17.02 -10.06
CA GLY A 194 -18.99 -18.08 -9.07
C GLY A 194 -18.99 -17.60 -7.61
N LEU A 195 -18.67 -16.33 -7.34
CA LEU A 195 -18.81 -15.72 -6.01
C LEU A 195 -20.26 -15.30 -5.69
N HIS A 196 -21.07 -15.03 -6.70
CA HIS A 196 -22.49 -14.68 -6.52
C HIS A 196 -23.38 -15.89 -6.25
N GLU A 197 -22.95 -17.10 -6.65
CA GLU A 197 -23.70 -18.36 -6.46
C GLU A 197 -23.31 -19.10 -5.17
N ALA A 198 -22.28 -18.65 -4.42
CA ALA A 198 -21.77 -19.27 -3.22
C ALA A 198 -22.37 -18.69 -1.94
#